data_778d9d5b1cf3ca6a85552d348ba16f45
#
_entry.id   778d9d5b1cf3ca6a85552d348ba16f45
#
_cell.length_a   1.000
_cell.length_b   1.000
_cell.length_c   1.000
_cell.angle_alpha   90.00
_cell.angle_beta   90.00
_cell.angle_gamma   90.00
#
_symmetry.space_group_name_H-M   'P 1'
#
loop_
_entity.id
_entity.type
_entity.pdbx_description
1 polymer ?
#
loop_
_entity_poly.entity_id
_entity_poly.type
_entity_poly.pdbx_seq_one_letter_code
_entity_poly.pdbx_strand_id
1 'polypeptide(L)'
;MLAIKTENLTKKYKDKVAVNSINLSINKGEIYGLLGVNGAGKSTTIKMLSSLIKPTSGDAVLNGYSIVNDSKDVKRIINVSPQETAVAPNLTVRENLELIAEIYGFEKETAVQKAQNMIDDFELAEVAKSKAKTLSGGWQRRLNIAMALISDPEILFLDEPTLGLDVLARRELWNKISALKGKITVILTTHYLEEAESLSDRIGIMVKGNLVAEGTADELKNSVNATSFEDAFVKIAEKGK
;
A
#
# COMPACT_ATOMS: atom_id res chain seq x y z
N MET A 1 15.73 -11.65 -2.90
CA MET A 1 16.22 -10.41 -3.59
C MET A 1 15.36 -9.24 -3.09
N LEU A 2 15.97 -8.09 -2.76
CA LEU A 2 15.25 -6.94 -2.25
C LEU A 2 14.49 -6.23 -3.39
N ALA A 3 13.23 -5.87 -3.11
CA ALA A 3 12.43 -4.96 -3.94
C ALA A 3 12.60 -3.51 -3.49
N ILE A 4 12.68 -3.28 -2.17
CA ILE A 4 12.85 -1.93 -1.60
C ILE A 4 13.94 -1.97 -0.54
N LYS A 5 14.86 -0.99 -0.62
CA LYS A 5 15.83 -0.69 0.44
C LYS A 5 15.82 0.81 0.70
N THR A 6 15.65 1.22 1.93
CA THR A 6 15.79 2.64 2.32
C THR A 6 17.07 2.84 3.13
N GLU A 7 17.69 4.00 2.96
CA GLU A 7 18.91 4.39 3.68
C GLU A 7 18.69 5.77 4.32
N ASN A 8 18.51 5.77 5.65
CA ASN A 8 18.31 6.96 6.48
C ASN A 8 17.21 7.90 5.92
N LEU A 9 16.12 7.30 5.39
CA LEU A 9 15.06 8.03 4.71
C LEU A 9 14.36 8.98 5.68
N THR A 10 14.40 10.28 5.42
CA THR A 10 13.94 11.31 6.34
C THR A 10 13.06 12.33 5.63
N LYS A 11 11.96 12.73 6.30
CA LYS A 11 11.12 13.85 5.88
C LYS A 11 10.85 14.83 7.00
N LYS A 12 11.23 16.08 6.75
CA LYS A 12 10.90 17.23 7.58
C LYS A 12 9.92 18.16 6.89
N TYR A 13 8.93 18.65 7.62
CA TYR A 13 8.04 19.73 7.22
C TYR A 13 8.19 20.87 8.21
N LYS A 14 8.83 21.97 7.82
CA LYS A 14 9.18 23.07 8.73
C LYS A 14 9.84 22.50 10.01
N ASP A 15 9.20 22.64 11.16
CA ASP A 15 9.73 22.21 12.45
C ASP A 15 9.38 20.77 12.84
N LYS A 16 8.53 20.10 12.02
CA LYS A 16 8.06 18.71 12.32
C LYS A 16 8.84 17.69 11.51
N VAL A 17 9.49 16.76 12.18
CA VAL A 17 10.03 15.54 11.56
C VAL A 17 8.89 14.54 11.42
N ALA A 18 8.46 14.29 10.19
CA ALA A 18 7.36 13.37 9.89
C ALA A 18 7.85 11.93 9.72
N VAL A 19 9.07 11.75 9.21
CA VAL A 19 9.79 10.47 9.09
C VAL A 19 11.25 10.73 9.44
N ASN A 20 11.82 9.92 10.33
CA ASN A 20 13.12 10.12 10.91
C ASN A 20 14.04 8.94 10.65
N SER A 21 14.92 9.09 9.66
CA SER A 21 16.04 8.17 9.39
C SER A 21 15.65 6.69 9.33
N ILE A 22 14.55 6.35 8.64
CA ILE A 22 14.09 4.96 8.56
C ILE A 22 14.92 4.14 7.59
N ASN A 23 15.23 2.90 8.00
CA ASN A 23 15.94 1.92 7.21
C ASN A 23 15.04 0.68 7.08
N LEU A 24 14.54 0.41 5.88
CA LEU A 24 13.66 -0.70 5.53
C LEU A 24 14.34 -1.59 4.50
N SER A 25 14.06 -2.89 4.58
CA SER A 25 14.50 -3.87 3.59
C SER A 25 13.33 -4.83 3.31
N ILE A 26 12.71 -4.70 2.14
CA ILE A 26 11.52 -5.47 1.74
C ILE A 26 11.87 -6.37 0.56
N ASN A 27 11.52 -7.65 0.65
CA ASN A 27 11.84 -8.63 -0.38
C ASN A 27 10.84 -8.57 -1.55
N LYS A 28 11.26 -9.05 -2.73
CA LYS A 28 10.35 -9.22 -3.87
C LYS A 28 9.24 -10.20 -3.54
N GLY A 29 8.00 -9.83 -3.90
CA GLY A 29 6.81 -10.63 -3.65
C GLY A 29 6.31 -10.65 -2.20
N GLU A 30 6.96 -9.90 -1.30
CA GLU A 30 6.56 -9.78 0.10
C GLU A 30 5.36 -8.84 0.25
N ILE A 31 4.43 -9.17 1.14
CA ILE A 31 3.43 -8.22 1.65
C ILE A 31 3.97 -7.64 2.95
N TYR A 32 4.33 -6.37 2.93
CA TYR A 32 4.89 -5.65 4.07
C TYR A 32 3.87 -4.68 4.67
N GLY A 33 3.55 -4.87 5.95
CA GLY A 33 2.64 -4.00 6.70
C GLY A 33 3.39 -2.88 7.41
N LEU A 34 3.04 -1.63 7.14
CA LEU A 34 3.52 -0.48 7.90
C LEU A 34 2.44 -0.05 8.90
N LEU A 35 2.60 -0.49 10.14
CA LEU A 35 1.62 -0.34 11.22
C LEU A 35 1.97 0.87 12.10
N GLY A 36 0.97 1.60 12.56
CA GLY A 36 1.14 2.69 13.53
C GLY A 36 -0.10 3.55 13.65
N VAL A 37 -0.17 4.31 14.73
CA VAL A 37 -1.27 5.27 14.97
C VAL A 37 -1.32 6.38 13.92
N ASN A 38 -2.42 7.11 13.85
CA ASN A 38 -2.53 8.27 12.97
C ASN A 38 -1.44 9.30 13.29
N GLY A 39 -0.80 9.81 12.24
CA GLY A 39 0.33 10.73 12.38
C GLY A 39 1.68 10.09 12.67
N ALA A 40 1.79 8.75 12.70
CA ALA A 40 3.06 8.04 12.90
C ALA A 40 4.07 8.19 11.74
N GLY A 41 3.65 8.67 10.57
CA GLY A 41 4.53 8.88 9.40
C GLY A 41 4.28 7.93 8.22
N LYS A 42 3.35 6.96 8.34
CA LYS A 42 3.07 5.91 7.35
C LYS A 42 2.82 6.45 5.93
N SER A 43 1.78 7.28 5.74
CA SER A 43 1.45 7.85 4.42
C SER A 43 2.54 8.77 3.89
N THR A 44 3.32 9.44 4.78
CA THR A 44 4.49 10.22 4.35
C THR A 44 5.58 9.30 3.81
N THR A 45 5.80 8.15 4.42
CA THR A 45 6.74 7.13 3.92
C THR A 45 6.31 6.62 2.55
N ILE A 46 5.03 6.24 2.36
CA ILE A 46 4.51 5.84 1.03
C ILE A 46 4.72 6.96 0.00
N LYS A 47 4.40 8.22 0.35
CA LYS A 47 4.58 9.35 -0.57
C LYS A 47 6.03 9.57 -0.99
N MET A 48 7.01 9.31 -0.13
CA MET A 48 8.42 9.35 -0.51
C MET A 48 8.79 8.17 -1.41
N LEU A 49 8.46 6.93 -0.99
CA LEU A 49 8.75 5.72 -1.77
C LEU A 49 8.13 5.75 -3.16
N SER A 50 6.91 6.31 -3.30
CA SER A 50 6.24 6.49 -4.60
C SER A 50 6.73 7.71 -5.39
N SER A 51 7.78 8.41 -4.94
CA SER A 51 8.30 9.62 -5.57
C SER A 51 7.25 10.73 -5.78
N LEU A 52 6.20 10.76 -4.95
CA LEU A 52 5.22 11.86 -4.91
C LEU A 52 5.77 13.07 -4.17
N ILE A 53 6.62 12.86 -3.17
CA ILE A 53 7.34 13.92 -2.47
C ILE A 53 8.82 13.55 -2.35
N LYS A 54 9.70 14.55 -2.45
CA LYS A 54 11.14 14.31 -2.23
C LYS A 54 11.44 14.14 -0.73
N PRO A 55 12.33 13.21 -0.34
CA PRO A 55 12.87 13.17 1.03
C PRO A 55 13.63 14.45 1.34
N THR A 56 13.78 14.77 2.62
CA THR A 56 14.66 15.86 3.09
C THR A 56 16.10 15.40 3.10
N SER A 57 16.35 14.13 3.45
CA SER A 57 17.64 13.45 3.38
C SER A 57 17.45 11.95 3.29
N GLY A 58 18.53 11.22 2.96
CA GLY A 58 18.47 9.79 2.70
C GLY A 58 17.91 9.48 1.31
N ASP A 59 17.82 8.19 0.99
CA ASP A 59 17.31 7.70 -0.28
C ASP A 59 16.57 6.37 -0.09
N ALA A 60 15.87 5.94 -1.13
CA ALA A 60 15.34 4.60 -1.25
C ALA A 60 15.58 4.07 -2.66
N VAL A 61 15.93 2.80 -2.76
CA VAL A 61 16.11 2.10 -4.03
C VAL A 61 14.98 1.08 -4.19
N LEU A 62 14.22 1.20 -5.27
CA LEU A 62 13.10 0.34 -5.63
C LEU A 62 13.46 -0.43 -6.91
N ASN A 63 13.65 -1.74 -6.79
CA ASN A 63 14.10 -2.62 -7.89
C ASN A 63 15.29 -2.05 -8.70
N GLY A 64 16.23 -1.36 -8.01
CA GLY A 64 17.44 -0.78 -8.61
C GLY A 64 17.34 0.72 -8.93
N TYR A 65 16.17 1.34 -8.84
CA TYR A 65 15.96 2.76 -9.12
C TYR A 65 15.88 3.60 -7.85
N SER A 66 16.67 4.69 -7.78
CA SER A 66 16.65 5.66 -6.67
C SER A 66 15.42 6.57 -6.78
N ILE A 67 14.70 6.77 -5.66
CA ILE A 67 13.56 7.71 -5.62
C ILE A 67 14.00 9.17 -5.80
N VAL A 68 15.28 9.47 -5.55
CA VAL A 68 15.83 10.81 -5.67
C VAL A 68 16.32 11.09 -7.09
N ASN A 69 17.03 10.12 -7.70
CA ASN A 69 17.72 10.30 -8.98
C ASN A 69 16.90 9.76 -10.16
N ASP A 70 16.18 8.64 -9.98
CA ASP A 70 15.51 7.89 -11.05
C ASP A 70 13.97 7.92 -10.88
N SER A 71 13.42 9.04 -10.39
CA SER A 71 12.01 9.15 -10.00
C SER A 71 11.01 8.81 -11.13
N LYS A 72 11.43 8.99 -12.41
CA LYS A 72 10.61 8.62 -13.57
C LYS A 72 10.54 7.10 -13.74
N ASP A 73 11.65 6.41 -13.55
CA ASP A 73 11.74 4.96 -13.68
C ASP A 73 11.06 4.26 -12.50
N VAL A 74 11.23 4.82 -11.28
CA VAL A 74 10.44 4.39 -10.11
C VAL A 74 8.93 4.42 -10.43
N LYS A 75 8.41 5.52 -10.99
CA LYS A 75 6.98 5.66 -11.34
C LYS A 75 6.48 4.70 -12.40
N ARG A 76 7.36 4.10 -13.20
CA ARG A 76 6.99 3.09 -14.20
C ARG A 76 6.76 1.71 -13.61
N ILE A 77 7.43 1.40 -12.50
CA ILE A 77 7.40 0.08 -11.88
C ILE A 77 6.48 0.00 -10.66
N ILE A 78 5.91 1.12 -10.23
CA ILE A 78 5.05 1.18 -9.04
C ILE A 78 3.64 1.64 -9.39
N ASN A 79 2.70 1.33 -8.49
CA ASN A 79 1.43 2.05 -8.44
C ASN A 79 0.98 2.26 -6.99
N VAL A 80 0.01 3.17 -6.81
CA VAL A 80 -0.50 3.56 -5.49
C VAL A 80 -2.02 3.51 -5.51
N SER A 81 -2.62 2.80 -4.56
CA SER A 81 -4.02 2.95 -4.20
C SER A 81 -4.09 3.87 -2.96
N PRO A 82 -4.43 5.15 -3.12
CA PRO A 82 -4.44 6.10 -2.01
C PRO A 82 -5.60 5.84 -1.04
N GLN A 83 -5.50 6.42 0.16
CA GLN A 83 -6.56 6.35 1.18
C GLN A 83 -7.90 6.89 0.66
N GLU A 84 -7.87 8.06 0.01
CA GLU A 84 -9.05 8.60 -0.68
C GLU A 84 -9.23 7.89 -2.02
N THR A 85 -10.45 7.47 -2.31
CA THR A 85 -10.74 6.72 -3.54
C THR A 85 -10.60 7.61 -4.78
N ALA A 86 -9.65 7.28 -5.63
CA ALA A 86 -9.31 8.04 -6.84
C ALA A 86 -10.03 7.48 -8.09
N VAL A 87 -11.37 7.51 -8.08
CA VAL A 87 -12.19 7.05 -9.21
C VAL A 87 -12.84 8.23 -9.93
N ALA A 88 -13.04 8.12 -11.25
CA ALA A 88 -13.84 9.07 -12.01
C ALA A 88 -15.35 8.83 -11.73
N PRO A 89 -16.03 9.68 -10.95
CA PRO A 89 -17.32 9.36 -10.36
C PRO A 89 -18.45 9.19 -11.37
N ASN A 90 -18.35 9.82 -12.54
CA ASN A 90 -19.35 9.79 -13.59
C ASN A 90 -19.13 8.67 -14.65
N LEU A 91 -17.97 8.03 -14.62
CA LEU A 91 -17.66 6.86 -15.44
C LEU A 91 -18.15 5.58 -14.74
N THR A 92 -18.45 4.55 -15.53
CA THR A 92 -18.73 3.21 -15.02
C THR A 92 -17.46 2.56 -14.48
N VAL A 93 -17.60 1.44 -13.77
CA VAL A 93 -16.46 0.62 -13.32
C VAL A 93 -15.56 0.25 -14.49
N ARG A 94 -16.15 -0.27 -15.57
CA ARG A 94 -15.43 -0.65 -16.80
C ARG A 94 -14.69 0.54 -17.42
N GLU A 95 -15.37 1.66 -17.62
CA GLU A 95 -14.78 2.87 -18.20
C GLU A 95 -13.64 3.43 -17.34
N ASN A 96 -13.72 3.34 -16.01
CA ASN A 96 -12.62 3.71 -15.12
C ASN A 96 -11.38 2.86 -15.37
N LEU A 97 -11.56 1.53 -15.49
CA LEU A 97 -10.46 0.60 -15.73
C LEU A 97 -9.84 0.80 -17.13
N GLU A 98 -10.67 0.91 -18.17
CA GLU A 98 -10.21 1.16 -19.54
C GLU A 98 -9.45 2.49 -19.64
N LEU A 99 -9.99 3.56 -19.04
CA LEU A 99 -9.36 4.88 -19.03
C LEU A 99 -7.95 4.83 -18.38
N ILE A 100 -7.80 4.15 -17.25
CA ILE A 100 -6.50 4.06 -16.59
C ILE A 100 -5.52 3.23 -17.43
N ALA A 101 -5.97 2.13 -18.03
CA ALA A 101 -5.13 1.36 -18.96
C ALA A 101 -4.63 2.21 -20.14
N GLU A 102 -5.51 3.00 -20.76
CA GLU A 102 -5.14 3.91 -21.87
C GLU A 102 -4.17 5.01 -21.40
N ILE A 103 -4.36 5.58 -20.18
CA ILE A 103 -3.42 6.57 -19.59
C ILE A 103 -2.02 5.96 -19.40
N TYR A 104 -1.92 4.65 -19.08
CA TYR A 104 -0.64 3.95 -19.01
C TYR A 104 -0.08 3.54 -20.39
N GLY A 105 -0.75 3.91 -21.48
CA GLY A 105 -0.26 3.75 -22.86
C GLY A 105 -0.64 2.41 -23.50
N PHE A 106 -1.57 1.65 -22.92
CA PHE A 106 -2.08 0.45 -23.58
C PHE A 106 -3.03 0.82 -24.72
N GLU A 107 -2.87 0.12 -25.85
CA GLU A 107 -3.80 0.23 -26.98
C GLU A 107 -5.22 -0.20 -26.57
N LYS A 108 -6.24 0.36 -27.21
CA LYS A 108 -7.64 0.21 -26.83
C LYS A 108 -8.07 -1.25 -26.65
N GLU A 109 -7.67 -2.14 -27.54
CA GLU A 109 -8.01 -3.57 -27.43
C GLU A 109 -7.39 -4.21 -26.19
N THR A 110 -6.12 -3.88 -25.91
CA THR A 110 -5.42 -4.34 -24.69
C THR A 110 -6.05 -3.73 -23.44
N ALA A 111 -6.44 -2.46 -23.48
CA ALA A 111 -7.10 -1.78 -22.35
C ALA A 111 -8.43 -2.46 -22.00
N VAL A 112 -9.26 -2.81 -22.99
CA VAL A 112 -10.51 -3.56 -22.80
C VAL A 112 -10.26 -4.94 -22.18
N GLN A 113 -9.24 -5.67 -22.69
CA GLN A 113 -8.91 -6.98 -22.12
C GLN A 113 -8.40 -6.88 -20.68
N LYS A 114 -7.51 -5.93 -20.38
CA LYS A 114 -7.03 -5.69 -19.02
C LYS A 114 -8.17 -5.28 -18.07
N ALA A 115 -9.08 -4.42 -18.52
CA ALA A 115 -10.25 -4.04 -17.76
C ALA A 115 -11.14 -5.27 -17.46
N GLN A 116 -11.34 -6.17 -18.43
CA GLN A 116 -12.08 -7.39 -18.20
C GLN A 116 -11.39 -8.30 -17.16
N ASN A 117 -10.08 -8.51 -17.27
CA ASN A 117 -9.33 -9.30 -16.30
C ASN A 117 -9.47 -8.72 -14.87
N MET A 118 -9.36 -7.39 -14.71
CA MET A 118 -9.54 -6.75 -13.41
C MET A 118 -10.98 -6.87 -12.88
N ILE A 119 -11.99 -6.82 -13.76
CA ILE A 119 -13.40 -7.06 -13.40
C ILE A 119 -13.56 -8.47 -12.84
N ASP A 120 -12.94 -9.47 -13.46
CA ASP A 120 -13.03 -10.86 -13.05
C ASP A 120 -12.25 -11.11 -11.75
N ASP A 121 -11.00 -10.64 -11.67
CA ASP A 121 -10.11 -10.81 -10.50
C ASP A 121 -10.68 -10.16 -9.23
N PHE A 122 -11.30 -8.99 -9.37
CA PHE A 122 -11.89 -8.24 -8.25
C PHE A 122 -13.40 -8.44 -8.09
N GLU A 123 -13.99 -9.39 -8.82
CA GLU A 123 -15.42 -9.74 -8.75
C GLU A 123 -16.35 -8.52 -8.97
N LEU A 124 -15.97 -7.65 -9.91
CA LEU A 124 -16.69 -6.41 -10.23
C LEU A 124 -17.79 -6.60 -11.29
N ALA A 125 -18.08 -7.82 -11.74
CA ALA A 125 -18.98 -8.11 -12.87
C ALA A 125 -20.39 -7.54 -12.66
N GLU A 126 -20.94 -7.70 -11.44
CA GLU A 126 -22.28 -7.20 -11.07
C GLU A 126 -22.40 -5.68 -11.24
N VAL A 127 -21.34 -4.95 -10.93
CA VAL A 127 -21.30 -3.48 -10.95
C VAL A 127 -20.57 -2.88 -12.15
N ALA A 128 -20.09 -3.71 -13.09
CA ALA A 128 -19.23 -3.29 -14.20
C ALA A 128 -19.81 -2.13 -15.04
N LYS A 129 -21.14 -2.06 -15.17
CA LYS A 129 -21.88 -1.02 -15.89
C LYS A 129 -22.40 0.11 -14.99
N SER A 130 -22.21 0.02 -13.68
CA SER A 130 -22.66 1.02 -12.72
C SER A 130 -21.64 2.17 -12.65
N LYS A 131 -22.14 3.42 -12.51
CA LYS A 131 -21.27 4.59 -12.33
C LYS A 131 -20.57 4.52 -10.98
N ALA A 132 -19.28 4.87 -10.92
CA ALA A 132 -18.47 4.76 -9.72
C ALA A 132 -19.06 5.53 -8.51
N LYS A 133 -19.74 6.66 -8.73
CA LYS A 133 -20.42 7.42 -7.66
C LYS A 133 -21.59 6.71 -7.03
N THR A 134 -22.17 5.69 -7.65
CA THR A 134 -23.31 4.93 -7.11
C THR A 134 -22.90 3.67 -6.34
N LEU A 135 -21.60 3.38 -6.31
CA LEU A 135 -21.06 2.20 -5.63
C LEU A 135 -20.99 2.41 -4.12
N SER A 136 -21.17 1.32 -3.36
CA SER A 136 -20.82 1.29 -1.94
C SER A 136 -19.31 1.50 -1.74
N GLY A 137 -18.88 1.88 -0.52
CA GLY A 137 -17.47 2.06 -0.20
C GLY A 137 -16.62 0.84 -0.51
N GLY A 138 -17.13 -0.37 -0.27
CA GLY A 138 -16.43 -1.63 -0.58
C GLY A 138 -16.18 -1.81 -2.08
N TRP A 139 -17.20 -1.58 -2.92
CA TRP A 139 -17.06 -1.63 -4.36
C TRP A 139 -16.10 -0.56 -4.90
N GLN A 140 -16.20 0.67 -4.38
CA GLN A 140 -15.26 1.74 -4.77
C GLN A 140 -13.83 1.38 -4.40
N ARG A 141 -13.61 0.75 -3.24
CA ARG A 141 -12.27 0.36 -2.79
C ARG A 141 -11.69 -0.76 -3.64
N ARG A 142 -12.49 -1.78 -3.99
CA ARG A 142 -12.09 -2.83 -4.94
C ARG A 142 -11.71 -2.23 -6.30
N LEU A 143 -12.53 -1.33 -6.83
CA LEU A 143 -12.24 -0.64 -8.09
C LEU A 143 -10.93 0.15 -8.00
N ASN A 144 -10.69 0.89 -6.91
CA ASN A 144 -9.48 1.68 -6.74
C ASN A 144 -8.21 0.82 -6.74
N ILE A 145 -8.23 -0.36 -6.11
CA ILE A 145 -7.10 -1.29 -6.12
C ILE A 145 -6.94 -1.95 -7.49
N ALA A 146 -8.04 -2.35 -8.13
CA ALA A 146 -8.02 -2.90 -9.48
C ALA A 146 -7.41 -1.91 -10.49
N MET A 147 -7.77 -0.62 -10.39
CA MET A 147 -7.16 0.46 -11.19
C MET A 147 -5.66 0.60 -10.93
N ALA A 148 -5.22 0.43 -9.69
CA ALA A 148 -3.80 0.49 -9.36
C ALA A 148 -3.01 -0.73 -9.89
N LEU A 149 -3.67 -1.86 -10.13
CA LEU A 149 -3.05 -3.08 -10.69
C LEU A 149 -3.04 -3.12 -12.21
N ILE A 150 -3.84 -2.29 -12.89
CA ILE A 150 -4.05 -2.36 -14.35
C ILE A 150 -2.76 -2.19 -15.17
N SER A 151 -1.77 -1.48 -14.60
CA SER A 151 -0.47 -1.20 -15.23
C SER A 151 0.57 -2.31 -15.03
N ASP A 152 0.19 -3.44 -14.40
CA ASP A 152 1.08 -4.53 -14.00
C ASP A 152 2.29 -4.05 -13.18
N PRO A 153 2.10 -3.34 -12.05
CA PRO A 153 3.20 -2.79 -11.29
C PRO A 153 4.02 -3.91 -10.63
N GLU A 154 5.33 -3.71 -10.49
CA GLU A 154 6.21 -4.61 -9.72
C GLU A 154 6.04 -4.37 -8.22
N ILE A 155 5.67 -3.15 -7.81
CA ILE A 155 5.46 -2.74 -6.42
C ILE A 155 4.14 -1.98 -6.32
N LEU A 156 3.27 -2.42 -5.42
CA LEU A 156 1.98 -1.78 -5.12
C LEU A 156 1.99 -1.18 -3.72
N PHE A 157 1.64 0.09 -3.63
CA PHE A 157 1.40 0.77 -2.35
C PHE A 157 -0.11 0.88 -2.09
N LEU A 158 -0.54 0.42 -0.90
CA LEU A 158 -1.92 0.49 -0.43
C LEU A 158 -1.97 1.36 0.84
N ASP A 159 -2.53 2.56 0.74
CA ASP A 159 -2.64 3.46 1.90
C ASP A 159 -4.01 3.26 2.56
N GLU A 160 -4.02 2.63 3.76
CA GLU A 160 -5.21 2.31 4.55
C GLU A 160 -6.30 1.57 3.72
N PRO A 161 -6.01 0.39 3.13
CA PRO A 161 -6.85 -0.22 2.10
C PRO A 161 -8.26 -0.59 2.54
N THR A 162 -8.51 -0.82 3.83
CA THR A 162 -9.82 -1.26 4.34
C THR A 162 -10.50 -0.24 5.25
N LEU A 163 -9.97 0.99 5.29
CA LEU A 163 -10.53 2.05 6.12
C LEU A 163 -12.01 2.31 5.76
N GLY A 164 -12.88 2.27 6.77
CA GLY A 164 -14.31 2.55 6.62
C GLY A 164 -15.14 1.41 6.03
N LEU A 165 -14.55 0.24 5.79
CA LEU A 165 -15.28 -0.95 5.34
C LEU A 165 -15.90 -1.71 6.51
N ASP A 166 -17.05 -2.31 6.28
CA ASP A 166 -17.63 -3.30 7.20
C ASP A 166 -16.80 -4.60 7.21
N VAL A 167 -17.11 -5.49 8.15
CA VAL A 167 -16.34 -6.72 8.40
C VAL A 167 -16.31 -7.65 7.19
N LEU A 168 -17.41 -7.77 6.46
CA LEU A 168 -17.50 -8.69 5.30
C LEU A 168 -16.70 -8.14 4.12
N ALA A 169 -16.94 -6.88 3.75
CA ALA A 169 -16.21 -6.21 2.68
C ALA A 169 -14.69 -6.17 2.94
N ARG A 170 -14.29 -6.00 4.22
CA ARG A 170 -12.89 -6.05 4.63
C ARG A 170 -12.27 -7.42 4.37
N ARG A 171 -12.93 -8.52 4.81
CA ARG A 171 -12.42 -9.88 4.61
C ARG A 171 -12.30 -10.26 3.13
N GLU A 172 -13.30 -9.87 2.33
CA GLU A 172 -13.26 -10.10 0.89
C GLU A 172 -12.08 -9.37 0.24
N LEU A 173 -11.83 -8.12 0.64
CA LEU A 173 -10.69 -7.35 0.14
C LEU A 173 -9.35 -7.95 0.62
N TRP A 174 -9.26 -8.44 1.86
CA TRP A 174 -8.08 -9.15 2.36
C TRP A 174 -7.74 -10.37 1.51
N ASN A 175 -8.73 -11.17 1.11
CA ASN A 175 -8.52 -12.31 0.23
C ASN A 175 -7.91 -11.87 -1.12
N LYS A 176 -8.38 -10.74 -1.68
CA LYS A 176 -7.84 -10.21 -2.94
C LYS A 176 -6.39 -9.71 -2.77
N ILE A 177 -6.10 -9.03 -1.67
CA ILE A 177 -4.72 -8.56 -1.37
C ILE A 177 -3.80 -9.77 -1.13
N SER A 178 -4.21 -10.75 -0.35
CA SER A 178 -3.44 -11.96 -0.07
C SER A 178 -3.11 -12.75 -1.34
N ALA A 179 -3.99 -12.75 -2.34
CA ALA A 179 -3.75 -13.41 -3.63
C ALA A 179 -2.63 -12.76 -4.47
N LEU A 180 -2.17 -11.56 -4.09
CA LEU A 180 -1.04 -10.87 -4.72
C LEU A 180 0.32 -11.36 -4.18
N LYS A 181 0.34 -12.03 -3.03
CA LYS A 181 1.56 -12.55 -2.39
C LYS A 181 2.35 -13.43 -3.34
N GLY A 182 3.67 -13.22 -3.39
CA GLY A 182 4.59 -13.93 -4.28
C GLY A 182 4.55 -13.47 -5.74
N LYS A 183 3.52 -12.70 -6.16
CA LYS A 183 3.38 -12.20 -7.54
C LYS A 183 3.95 -10.80 -7.69
N ILE A 184 3.58 -9.88 -6.79
CA ILE A 184 4.07 -8.51 -6.74
C ILE A 184 4.45 -8.16 -5.29
N THR A 185 5.28 -7.15 -5.11
CA THR A 185 5.61 -6.65 -3.79
C THR A 185 4.53 -5.66 -3.35
N VAL A 186 3.96 -5.85 -2.17
CA VAL A 186 2.90 -4.98 -1.63
C VAL A 186 3.39 -4.32 -0.36
N ILE A 187 3.24 -3.01 -0.27
CA ILE A 187 3.42 -2.25 0.98
C ILE A 187 2.05 -1.68 1.34
N LEU A 188 1.50 -2.13 2.46
CA LEU A 188 0.27 -1.57 2.97
C LEU A 188 0.50 -0.76 4.25
N THR A 189 -0.18 0.36 4.38
CA THR A 189 -0.26 1.06 5.66
C THR A 189 -1.57 0.74 6.33
N THR A 190 -1.54 0.63 7.65
CA THR A 190 -2.75 0.44 8.44
C THR A 190 -2.55 0.91 9.88
N HIS A 191 -3.65 1.18 10.56
CA HIS A 191 -3.71 1.33 12.01
C HIS A 191 -4.53 0.18 12.65
N TYR A 192 -5.05 -0.75 11.84
CA TYR A 192 -5.74 -1.94 12.30
C TYR A 192 -4.76 -3.09 12.53
N LEU A 193 -4.66 -3.53 13.78
CA LEU A 193 -3.74 -4.61 14.19
C LEU A 193 -4.06 -5.93 13.50
N GLU A 194 -5.36 -6.29 13.44
CA GLU A 194 -5.84 -7.51 12.78
C GLU A 194 -5.47 -7.54 11.29
N GLU A 195 -5.53 -6.40 10.60
CA GLU A 195 -5.14 -6.30 9.18
C GLU A 195 -3.65 -6.53 9.00
N ALA A 196 -2.81 -5.87 9.82
CA ALA A 196 -1.37 -6.05 9.76
C ALA A 196 -0.98 -7.50 10.03
N GLU A 197 -1.54 -8.13 11.08
CA GLU A 197 -1.23 -9.51 11.47
C GLU A 197 -1.71 -10.52 10.41
N SER A 198 -2.89 -10.30 9.79
CA SER A 198 -3.49 -11.25 8.85
C SER A 198 -2.88 -11.21 7.45
N LEU A 199 -2.47 -10.03 6.97
CA LEU A 199 -2.05 -9.84 5.59
C LEU A 199 -0.54 -9.85 5.40
N SER A 200 0.22 -9.39 6.41
CA SER A 200 1.63 -9.07 6.21
C SER A 200 2.53 -10.26 6.50
N ASP A 201 3.54 -10.47 5.65
CA ASP A 201 4.65 -11.38 5.94
C ASP A 201 5.54 -10.84 7.04
N ARG A 202 5.80 -9.52 6.98
CA ARG A 202 6.52 -8.77 8.01
C ARG A 202 5.84 -7.43 8.23
N ILE A 203 5.97 -6.94 9.46
CA ILE A 203 5.34 -5.71 9.94
C ILE A 203 6.42 -4.78 10.48
N GLY A 204 6.43 -3.54 9.98
CA GLY A 204 7.19 -2.45 10.57
C GLY A 204 6.28 -1.59 11.46
N ILE A 205 6.63 -1.41 12.71
CA ILE A 205 5.88 -0.57 13.66
C ILE A 205 6.47 0.84 13.66
N MET A 206 5.65 1.83 13.30
CA MET A 206 6.02 3.23 13.30
C MET A 206 5.43 3.99 14.48
N VAL A 207 6.29 4.75 15.17
CA VAL A 207 5.91 5.66 16.27
C VAL A 207 6.60 7.01 16.08
N LYS A 208 5.83 8.09 16.01
CA LYS A 208 6.35 9.47 15.89
C LYS A 208 7.44 9.65 14.82
N GLY A 209 7.26 9.04 13.65
CA GLY A 209 8.18 9.12 12.53
C GLY A 209 9.34 8.11 12.56
N ASN A 210 9.49 7.34 13.60
CA ASN A 210 10.53 6.32 13.73
C ASN A 210 9.98 4.93 13.45
N LEU A 211 10.78 4.07 12.80
CA LEU A 211 10.56 2.62 12.77
C LEU A 211 11.13 2.05 14.06
N VAL A 212 10.26 1.60 14.96
CA VAL A 212 10.68 1.18 16.31
C VAL A 212 10.84 -0.33 16.45
N ALA A 213 10.21 -1.11 15.59
CA ALA A 213 10.38 -2.56 15.50
C ALA A 213 9.99 -3.06 14.11
N GLU A 214 10.55 -4.20 13.71
CA GLU A 214 10.28 -4.87 12.45
C GLU A 214 10.42 -6.37 12.61
N GLY A 215 9.52 -7.16 12.04
CA GLY A 215 9.54 -8.62 12.06
C GLY A 215 8.19 -9.22 11.67
N THR A 216 8.09 -10.54 11.71
CA THR A 216 6.80 -11.25 11.64
C THR A 216 5.97 -10.94 12.89
N ALA A 217 4.65 -11.18 12.86
CA ALA A 217 3.81 -11.00 14.03
C ALA A 217 4.31 -11.81 15.23
N ASP A 218 4.79 -13.05 15.00
CA ASP A 218 5.31 -13.91 16.07
C ASP A 218 6.65 -13.42 16.62
N GLU A 219 7.56 -12.95 15.75
CA GLU A 219 8.82 -12.33 16.21
C GLU A 219 8.56 -11.08 17.07
N LEU A 220 7.61 -10.23 16.67
CA LEU A 220 7.23 -9.05 17.42
C LEU A 220 6.61 -9.41 18.79
N LYS A 221 5.71 -10.41 18.85
CA LYS A 221 5.16 -10.93 20.12
C LYS A 221 6.27 -11.43 21.03
N ASN A 222 7.17 -12.24 20.51
CA ASN A 222 8.27 -12.85 21.27
C ASN A 222 9.26 -11.80 21.80
N SER A 223 9.54 -10.73 21.02
CA SER A 223 10.50 -9.68 21.40
C SER A 223 10.16 -8.94 22.69
N VAL A 224 8.87 -8.96 23.08
CA VAL A 224 8.37 -8.28 24.30
C VAL A 224 7.62 -9.23 25.25
N ASN A 225 7.73 -10.55 25.04
CA ASN A 225 7.02 -11.57 25.82
C ASN A 225 5.51 -11.25 25.93
N ALA A 226 4.85 -11.03 24.79
CA ALA A 226 3.43 -10.79 24.70
C ALA A 226 2.69 -12.04 24.20
N THR A 227 1.46 -12.25 24.69
CA THR A 227 0.59 -13.36 24.30
C THR A 227 -0.28 -13.01 23.09
N SER A 228 -0.57 -11.73 22.88
CA SER A 228 -1.33 -11.22 21.73
C SER A 228 -0.51 -10.20 20.94
N PHE A 229 -0.86 -10.02 19.66
CA PHE A 229 -0.22 -9.00 18.83
C PHE A 229 -0.58 -7.58 19.30
N GLU A 230 -1.78 -7.39 19.85
CA GLU A 230 -2.21 -6.12 20.44
C GLU A 230 -1.33 -5.73 21.64
N ASP A 231 -1.10 -6.65 22.58
CA ASP A 231 -0.19 -6.40 23.71
C ASP A 231 1.25 -6.13 23.26
N ALA A 232 1.70 -6.85 22.22
CA ALA A 232 3.02 -6.61 21.63
C ALA A 232 3.13 -5.19 21.07
N PHE A 233 2.16 -4.78 20.26
CA PHE A 233 2.12 -3.43 19.69
C PHE A 233 2.15 -2.34 20.78
N VAL A 234 1.33 -2.47 21.83
CA VAL A 234 1.29 -1.50 22.93
C VAL A 234 2.65 -1.39 23.62
N LYS A 235 3.24 -2.53 24.02
CA LYS A 235 4.56 -2.55 24.68
C LYS A 235 5.68 -1.97 23.80
N ILE A 236 5.68 -2.27 22.49
CA ILE A 236 6.67 -1.75 21.55
C ILE A 236 6.47 -0.24 21.34
N ALA A 237 5.22 0.19 21.16
CA ALA A 237 4.90 1.60 20.96
C ALA A 237 5.21 2.48 22.17
N GLU A 238 5.06 1.97 23.36
CA GLU A 238 5.43 2.67 24.62
C GLU A 238 6.94 2.86 24.77
N LYS A 239 7.74 1.84 24.40
CA LYS A 239 9.21 1.94 24.40
C LYS A 239 9.75 2.91 23.34
N GLY A 240 8.99 3.16 22.26
CA GLY A 240 9.35 4.06 21.18
C GLY A 240 8.93 5.53 21.38
N LYS A 241 8.31 5.87 22.52
CA LYS A 241 7.87 7.24 22.86
C LYS A 241 8.99 8.09 23.41
#